data_756849e29d421e0cd16f818e4839cbd9
#
_entry.id   756849e29d421e0cd16f818e4839cbd9
#
_cell.length_a   1.000
_cell.length_b   1.000
_cell.length_c   1.000
_cell.angle_alpha   90.00
_cell.angle_beta   90.00
_cell.angle_gamma   90.00
#
_symmetry.space_group_name_H-M   'P 1'
#
loop_
_entity.id
_entity.type
_entity.pdbx_description
1 polymer ?
#
loop_
_entity_poly.entity_id
_entity_poly.type
_entity_poly.pdbx_seq_one_letter_code
_entity_poly.pdbx_strand_id
1 'polypeptide(L)'
;MGSPYHHYIIADEFVVPQDHEIYYSEKVVRLPCYQPNDRHRVVAAERPARREVGLPETGTVYCCLNGMQKVTRLTFEGWMLILRHVSDSVLWLLDSRDETNARVKQLAAEHGVAPERVIFAARAGNPQHLARYPLADLFLDTLPYGSHTSASDALWMGVPVLTLPGRSFAARVCGSLVRAAGLPELVCAGPADYVTRAVELGRQPERLTELKERLIAGRDTCLLFNTPWLVYHLEDLCRGMWADFSGGRLPIPDMRNAEIYREIGLEQDFETIELLDDNAYRALYRDRIADQDRLYPVFPDARMWPGRPSALGGPFQCGSFCDFDSVGDPDAKQLGVSLSAADSGVPHFGLDVVKDPAVPPREDSLLQSAALE
;
A
#
# COMPACT_ATOMS: atom_id res chain seq x y z
N MET A 1 6.93 -12.86 6.51
CA MET A 1 8.38 -12.84 6.82
C MET A 1 9.06 -14.09 6.27
N GLY A 2 8.40 -15.26 6.29
CA GLY A 2 8.93 -16.50 5.73
C GLY A 2 10.20 -16.99 6.45
N SER A 3 10.20 -16.96 7.76
CA SER A 3 11.31 -17.42 8.59
C SER A 3 10.83 -18.44 9.62
N PRO A 4 11.56 -19.56 9.82
CA PRO A 4 11.20 -20.56 10.81
C PRO A 4 11.31 -20.07 12.26
N TYR A 5 11.89 -18.89 12.47
CA TYR A 5 12.13 -18.32 13.79
C TYR A 5 11.06 -17.30 14.23
N HIS A 6 10.13 -16.94 13.34
CA HIS A 6 9.08 -15.99 13.65
C HIS A 6 7.75 -16.74 13.78
N HIS A 7 7.25 -16.84 15.00
CA HIS A 7 6.01 -17.57 15.32
C HIS A 7 4.76 -16.72 15.09
N TYR A 8 4.89 -15.40 15.23
CA TYR A 8 3.81 -14.45 15.12
C TYR A 8 4.19 -13.28 14.22
N ILE A 9 3.20 -12.75 13.52
CA ILE A 9 3.28 -11.45 12.86
C ILE A 9 2.21 -10.54 13.44
N ILE A 10 2.61 -9.35 13.88
CA ILE A 10 1.69 -8.34 14.39
C ILE A 10 1.20 -7.50 13.21
N ALA A 11 -0.12 -7.38 13.10
CA ALA A 11 -0.79 -6.62 12.05
C ALA A 11 -2.03 -5.92 12.64
N ASP A 12 -2.89 -5.41 11.79
CA ASP A 12 -4.28 -5.09 12.10
C ASP A 12 -5.20 -5.72 11.04
N GLU A 13 -6.51 -5.56 11.23
CA GLU A 13 -7.52 -6.16 10.36
C GLU A 13 -7.46 -5.63 8.92
N PHE A 14 -7.01 -4.40 8.71
CA PHE A 14 -6.88 -3.84 7.38
C PHE A 14 -5.59 -4.27 6.69
N VAL A 15 -4.47 -4.30 7.42
CA VAL A 15 -3.15 -4.68 6.85
C VAL A 15 -3.13 -6.15 6.47
N VAL A 16 -3.64 -7.02 7.35
CA VAL A 16 -3.80 -8.46 7.07
C VAL A 16 -5.23 -8.87 7.40
N PRO A 17 -6.17 -8.77 6.44
CA PRO A 17 -7.50 -9.32 6.60
C PRO A 17 -7.48 -10.81 6.91
N GLN A 18 -8.52 -11.34 7.52
CA GLN A 18 -8.56 -12.73 7.93
C GLN A 18 -8.35 -13.70 6.76
N ASP A 19 -8.91 -13.40 5.60
CA ASP A 19 -8.78 -14.20 4.38
C ASP A 19 -7.41 -14.12 3.70
N HIS A 20 -6.55 -13.17 4.12
CA HIS A 20 -5.15 -13.07 3.69
C HIS A 20 -4.17 -13.86 4.59
N GLU A 21 -4.62 -14.44 5.69
CA GLU A 21 -3.75 -15.21 6.60
C GLU A 21 -3.04 -16.38 5.90
N ILE A 22 -3.68 -16.95 4.88
CA ILE A 22 -3.10 -18.04 4.08
C ILE A 22 -1.77 -17.68 3.42
N TYR A 23 -1.47 -16.38 3.25
CA TYR A 23 -0.23 -15.90 2.63
C TYR A 23 0.92 -15.74 3.63
N TYR A 24 0.69 -15.99 4.91
CA TYR A 24 1.68 -15.77 5.98
C TYR A 24 2.10 -17.08 6.61
N SER A 25 3.40 -17.22 6.83
CA SER A 25 3.97 -18.39 7.55
C SER A 25 3.67 -18.31 9.04
N GLU A 26 3.61 -17.11 9.56
CA GLU A 26 3.43 -16.79 10.96
C GLU A 26 1.93 -16.76 11.34
N LYS A 27 1.61 -17.06 12.59
CA LYS A 27 0.28 -16.76 13.14
C LYS A 27 0.07 -15.25 13.18
N VAL A 28 -0.96 -14.77 12.49
CA VAL A 28 -1.32 -13.35 12.52
C VAL A 28 -1.99 -13.00 13.84
N VAL A 29 -1.48 -11.99 14.52
CA VAL A 29 -2.09 -11.39 15.70
C VAL A 29 -2.37 -9.91 15.43
N ARG A 30 -3.48 -9.39 15.92
CA ARG A 30 -3.99 -8.09 15.49
C ARG A 30 -4.03 -7.07 16.61
N LEU A 31 -3.50 -5.90 16.31
CA LEU A 31 -3.70 -4.67 17.06
C LEU A 31 -4.88 -3.88 16.47
N PRO A 32 -5.46 -2.96 17.21
CA PRO A 32 -6.48 -2.05 16.65
C PRO A 32 -5.97 -1.16 15.51
N CYS A 33 -4.68 -0.83 15.52
CA CYS A 33 -3.94 -0.16 14.45
C CYS A 33 -2.52 -0.72 14.46
N TYR A 34 -2.04 -1.16 13.31
CA TYR A 34 -0.76 -1.86 13.19
C TYR A 34 0.44 -1.02 13.60
N GLN A 35 0.52 0.22 13.12
CA GLN A 35 1.71 1.03 13.30
C GLN A 35 1.58 1.96 14.50
N PRO A 36 2.44 1.80 15.52
CA PRO A 36 2.54 2.76 16.61
C PRO A 36 3.06 4.10 16.09
N ASN A 37 2.47 5.18 16.58
CA ASN A 37 2.83 6.51 16.15
C ASN A 37 3.16 7.40 17.34
N ASP A 38 4.30 8.06 17.26
CA ASP A 38 4.76 8.98 18.29
C ASP A 38 3.92 10.28 18.26
N ARG A 39 3.48 10.71 19.44
CA ARG A 39 2.83 11.99 19.69
C ARG A 39 3.81 13.10 20.06
N HIS A 40 5.05 12.74 20.43
CA HIS A 40 6.09 13.65 20.88
C HIS A 40 7.01 14.09 19.75
N ARG A 41 6.42 14.38 18.57
CA ARG A 41 7.18 14.81 17.40
C ARG A 41 7.68 16.24 17.60
N VAL A 42 8.96 16.45 17.43
CA VAL A 42 9.57 17.77 17.45
C VAL A 42 9.35 18.41 16.10
N VAL A 43 8.58 19.49 16.06
CA VAL A 43 8.31 20.29 14.86
C VAL A 43 9.03 21.63 15.01
N ALA A 44 9.73 22.09 13.94
CA ALA A 44 10.38 23.39 13.97
C ALA A 44 9.34 24.50 14.17
N ALA A 45 9.68 25.49 15.00
CA ALA A 45 8.79 26.61 15.29
C ALA A 45 8.53 27.49 14.05
N GLU A 46 9.55 27.66 13.22
CA GLU A 46 9.45 28.37 11.96
C GLU A 46 8.84 27.48 10.88
N ARG A 47 7.76 27.93 10.27
CA ARG A 47 7.12 27.30 9.13
C ARG A 47 7.47 28.11 7.89
N PRO A 48 8.06 27.48 6.85
CA PRO A 48 8.37 28.18 5.61
C PRO A 48 7.07 28.62 4.91
N ALA A 49 7.13 29.70 4.14
CA ALA A 49 6.10 30.05 3.19
C ALA A 49 6.26 29.25 1.89
N ARG A 50 5.19 29.06 1.11
CA ARG A 50 5.23 28.35 -0.20
C ARG A 50 6.35 28.88 -1.10
N ARG A 51 6.50 30.19 -1.23
CA ARG A 51 7.54 30.83 -2.06
C ARG A 51 8.97 30.47 -1.64
N GLU A 52 9.21 30.25 -0.35
CA GLU A 52 10.55 29.95 0.18
C GLU A 52 11.03 28.54 -0.17
N VAL A 53 10.08 27.66 -0.51
CA VAL A 53 10.35 26.29 -0.95
C VAL A 53 10.03 26.06 -2.42
N GLY A 54 9.83 27.15 -3.19
CA GLY A 54 9.59 27.10 -4.64
C GLY A 54 8.17 26.67 -5.04
N LEU A 55 7.24 26.63 -4.12
CA LEU A 55 5.83 26.29 -4.40
C LEU A 55 5.06 27.54 -4.85
N PRO A 56 4.03 27.39 -5.71
CA PRO A 56 3.17 28.51 -6.11
C PRO A 56 2.32 28.98 -4.90
N GLU A 57 2.04 30.27 -4.85
CA GLU A 57 1.22 30.87 -3.78
C GLU A 57 -0.22 30.38 -3.82
N THR A 58 -0.74 30.11 -5.02
CA THR A 58 -2.11 29.60 -5.27
C THR A 58 -2.07 28.29 -6.00
N GLY A 59 -3.22 27.61 -6.06
CA GLY A 59 -3.35 26.30 -6.69
C GLY A 59 -3.10 25.14 -5.74
N THR A 60 -3.40 23.95 -6.22
CA THR A 60 -3.32 22.71 -5.42
C THR A 60 -1.90 22.14 -5.40
N VAL A 61 -1.37 21.93 -4.22
CA VAL A 61 -0.08 21.27 -4.01
C VAL A 61 -0.32 19.82 -3.62
N TYR A 62 -0.19 18.92 -4.60
CA TYR A 62 -0.05 17.50 -4.33
C TYR A 62 1.37 17.21 -3.85
N CYS A 63 1.54 16.35 -2.87
CA CYS A 63 2.88 15.96 -2.46
C CYS A 63 3.05 14.45 -2.34
N CYS A 64 4.28 13.98 -2.56
CA CYS A 64 4.73 12.67 -2.16
C CYS A 64 6.17 12.80 -1.65
N LEU A 65 6.35 12.85 -0.34
CA LEU A 65 7.67 13.01 0.27
C LEU A 65 8.31 11.66 0.62
N ASN A 66 7.96 10.61 -0.15
CA ASN A 66 8.64 9.32 -0.13
C ASN A 66 9.96 9.37 -0.91
N GLY A 67 10.84 8.41 -0.62
CA GLY A 67 12.00 8.17 -1.47
C GLY A 67 11.60 7.73 -2.88
N MET A 68 12.30 8.20 -3.90
CA MET A 68 11.99 7.94 -5.32
C MET A 68 11.97 6.45 -5.70
N GLN A 69 12.65 5.57 -4.95
CA GLN A 69 12.64 4.13 -5.16
C GLN A 69 11.26 3.46 -4.95
N LYS A 70 10.30 4.18 -4.38
CA LYS A 70 8.92 3.72 -4.23
C LYS A 70 8.01 4.12 -5.40
N VAL A 71 8.48 5.00 -6.26
CA VAL A 71 7.69 5.52 -7.37
C VAL A 71 7.83 4.57 -8.56
N THR A 72 6.81 3.82 -8.84
CA THR A 72 6.71 2.94 -10.00
C THR A 72 6.18 3.70 -11.22
N ARG A 73 6.30 3.08 -12.39
CA ARG A 73 5.73 3.63 -13.62
C ARG A 73 4.23 3.89 -13.47
N LEU A 74 3.49 2.93 -12.94
CA LEU A 74 2.05 3.02 -12.73
C LEU A 74 1.67 4.21 -11.83
N THR A 75 2.38 4.37 -10.71
CA THR A 75 2.19 5.50 -9.79
C THR A 75 2.45 6.82 -10.50
N PHE A 76 3.56 6.91 -11.24
CA PHE A 76 3.94 8.14 -11.94
C PHE A 76 2.95 8.52 -13.03
N GLU A 77 2.52 7.58 -13.88
CA GLU A 77 1.52 7.80 -14.92
C GLU A 77 0.19 8.31 -14.33
N GLY A 78 -0.24 7.72 -13.19
CA GLY A 78 -1.41 8.20 -12.45
C GLY A 78 -1.27 9.64 -11.98
N TRP A 79 -0.11 10.03 -11.45
CA TRP A 79 0.15 11.42 -11.05
C TRP A 79 0.16 12.39 -12.23
N MET A 80 0.73 11.97 -13.37
CA MET A 80 0.70 12.80 -14.58
C MET A 80 -0.72 13.01 -15.09
N LEU A 81 -1.56 11.98 -15.01
CA LEU A 81 -2.96 12.09 -15.37
C LEU A 81 -3.71 13.06 -14.43
N ILE A 82 -3.46 12.99 -13.12
CA ILE A 82 -4.02 13.94 -12.14
C ILE A 82 -3.62 15.39 -12.48
N LEU A 83 -2.33 15.63 -12.70
CA LEU A 83 -1.83 16.98 -13.02
C LEU A 83 -2.43 17.52 -14.32
N ARG A 84 -2.62 16.70 -15.34
CA ARG A 84 -3.28 17.10 -16.59
C ARG A 84 -4.72 17.55 -16.39
N HIS A 85 -5.44 16.92 -15.45
CA HIS A 85 -6.85 17.25 -15.16
C HIS A 85 -7.01 18.41 -14.16
N VAL A 86 -5.96 18.78 -13.42
CA VAL A 86 -5.95 19.91 -12.49
C VAL A 86 -4.86 20.87 -12.90
N SER A 87 -5.17 21.81 -13.80
CA SER A 87 -4.19 22.65 -14.52
C SER A 87 -3.35 23.57 -13.62
N ASP A 88 -3.92 24.03 -12.52
CA ASP A 88 -3.30 24.91 -11.54
C ASP A 88 -2.65 24.18 -10.35
N SER A 89 -2.36 22.90 -10.52
CA SER A 89 -1.71 22.10 -9.49
C SER A 89 -0.23 21.83 -9.77
N VAL A 90 0.51 21.52 -8.73
CA VAL A 90 1.89 21.06 -8.78
C VAL A 90 2.06 19.74 -8.02
N LEU A 91 3.10 18.97 -8.37
CA LEU A 91 3.54 17.80 -7.66
C LEU A 91 4.85 18.09 -6.93
N TRP A 92 4.81 18.00 -5.61
CA TRP A 92 5.95 18.27 -4.73
C TRP A 92 6.54 16.94 -4.23
N LEU A 93 7.72 16.62 -4.72
CA LEU A 93 8.43 15.37 -4.44
C LEU A 93 9.63 15.59 -3.54
N LEU A 94 10.07 14.56 -2.84
CA LEU A 94 11.32 14.63 -2.07
C LEU A 94 12.50 14.69 -3.04
N ASP A 95 13.43 15.61 -2.78
CA ASP A 95 14.66 15.78 -3.55
C ASP A 95 15.52 14.51 -3.57
N SER A 96 16.06 14.19 -4.75
CA SER A 96 16.88 13.02 -5.01
C SER A 96 18.22 13.44 -5.62
N ARG A 97 18.84 12.61 -6.46
CA ARG A 97 20.00 12.99 -7.24
C ARG A 97 19.59 13.84 -8.42
N ASP A 98 20.46 14.76 -8.85
CA ASP A 98 20.17 15.70 -9.95
C ASP A 98 19.73 14.97 -11.23
N GLU A 99 20.39 13.85 -11.56
CA GLU A 99 20.05 13.06 -12.74
C GLU A 99 18.63 12.43 -12.61
N THR A 100 18.28 11.97 -11.40
CA THR A 100 16.95 11.44 -11.12
C THR A 100 15.90 12.52 -11.25
N ASN A 101 16.13 13.70 -10.65
CA ASN A 101 15.21 14.83 -10.72
C ASN A 101 15.03 15.32 -12.17
N ALA A 102 16.12 15.41 -12.93
CA ALA A 102 16.08 15.77 -14.35
C ALA A 102 15.28 14.75 -15.17
N ARG A 103 15.49 13.44 -14.91
CA ARG A 103 14.75 12.39 -15.59
C ARG A 103 13.25 12.44 -15.27
N VAL A 104 12.88 12.69 -14.02
CA VAL A 104 11.46 12.83 -13.61
C VAL A 104 10.79 14.00 -14.32
N LYS A 105 11.47 15.15 -14.43
CA LYS A 105 10.97 16.30 -15.18
C LYS A 105 10.83 16.04 -16.68
N GLN A 106 11.79 15.31 -17.26
CA GLN A 106 11.72 14.89 -18.65
C GLN A 106 10.52 13.98 -18.89
N LEU A 107 10.31 12.96 -18.03
CA LEU A 107 9.16 12.08 -18.10
C LEU A 107 7.84 12.84 -17.95
N ALA A 108 7.78 13.85 -17.08
CA ALA A 108 6.59 14.69 -16.97
C ALA A 108 6.27 15.40 -18.30
N ALA A 109 7.29 15.95 -18.97
CA ALA A 109 7.11 16.56 -20.28
C ALA A 109 6.63 15.55 -21.35
N GLU A 110 7.19 14.34 -21.35
CA GLU A 110 6.79 13.25 -22.23
C GLU A 110 5.31 12.87 -22.03
N HIS A 111 4.78 13.04 -20.81
CA HIS A 111 3.36 12.83 -20.46
C HIS A 111 2.48 14.08 -20.61
N GLY A 112 3.00 15.16 -21.19
CA GLY A 112 2.26 16.39 -21.45
C GLY A 112 2.05 17.27 -20.19
N VAL A 113 2.90 17.12 -19.18
CA VAL A 113 2.92 17.97 -17.98
C VAL A 113 4.16 18.86 -18.04
N ALA A 114 3.98 20.19 -17.85
CA ALA A 114 5.10 21.13 -17.84
C ALA A 114 6.09 20.77 -16.70
N PRO A 115 7.41 20.67 -16.98
CA PRO A 115 8.42 20.24 -16.00
C PRO A 115 8.47 21.11 -14.74
N GLU A 116 8.07 22.37 -14.85
CA GLU A 116 8.02 23.35 -13.74
C GLU A 116 6.95 23.00 -12.71
N ARG A 117 5.96 22.20 -13.11
CA ARG A 117 4.91 21.69 -12.21
C ARG A 117 5.38 20.54 -11.34
N VAL A 118 6.57 19.99 -11.60
CA VAL A 118 7.23 19.02 -10.73
C VAL A 118 8.32 19.72 -9.94
N ILE A 119 8.08 19.87 -8.64
CA ILE A 119 8.93 20.65 -7.72
C ILE A 119 9.57 19.66 -6.72
N PHE A 120 10.83 19.90 -6.38
CA PHE A 120 11.55 19.05 -5.45
C PHE A 120 11.78 19.76 -4.11
N ALA A 121 11.41 19.07 -3.03
CA ALA A 121 11.62 19.50 -1.66
C ALA A 121 13.02 19.13 -1.20
N ALA A 122 13.88 20.08 -0.94
CA ALA A 122 15.23 19.84 -0.44
C ALA A 122 15.19 18.96 0.84
N ARG A 123 16.21 18.13 1.02
CA ARG A 123 16.36 17.33 2.25
C ARG A 123 16.59 18.25 3.44
N ALA A 124 15.91 17.97 4.53
CA ALA A 124 15.96 18.76 5.76
C ALA A 124 15.99 17.85 6.98
N GLY A 125 16.41 18.37 8.11
CA GLY A 125 16.26 17.68 9.40
C GLY A 125 14.79 17.41 9.73
N ASN A 126 14.52 16.40 10.56
CA ASN A 126 13.14 15.96 10.83
C ASN A 126 12.21 17.09 11.33
N PRO A 127 12.61 18.00 12.25
CA PRO A 127 11.75 19.08 12.69
C PRO A 127 11.32 20.03 11.56
N GLN A 128 12.25 20.40 10.67
CA GLN A 128 11.98 21.25 9.50
C GLN A 128 11.20 20.50 8.43
N HIS A 129 11.49 19.19 8.26
CA HIS A 129 10.73 18.32 7.37
C HIS A 129 9.27 18.25 7.78
N LEU A 130 8.97 18.12 9.05
CA LEU A 130 7.60 18.12 9.54
C LEU A 130 6.93 19.51 9.36
N ALA A 131 7.63 20.59 9.69
CA ALA A 131 7.08 21.94 9.61
C ALA A 131 6.60 22.36 8.21
N ARG A 132 7.15 21.77 7.14
CA ARG A 132 6.78 22.08 5.76
C ARG A 132 5.55 21.33 5.24
N TYR A 133 5.14 20.19 5.86
CA TYR A 133 3.98 19.41 5.38
C TYR A 133 2.71 20.24 5.18
N PRO A 134 2.34 21.18 6.08
CA PRO A 134 1.12 21.97 5.90
C PRO A 134 1.06 22.84 4.63
N LEU A 135 2.17 22.99 3.91
CA LEU A 135 2.20 23.68 2.60
C LEU A 135 1.55 22.84 1.50
N ALA A 136 1.49 21.54 1.68
CA ALA A 136 0.79 20.62 0.77
C ALA A 136 -0.72 20.58 1.08
N ASP A 137 -1.50 20.25 0.06
CA ASP A 137 -2.95 20.14 0.17
C ASP A 137 -3.42 18.68 0.25
N LEU A 138 -2.79 17.79 -0.50
CA LEU A 138 -3.07 16.36 -0.51
C LEU A 138 -1.78 15.57 -0.70
N PHE A 139 -1.57 14.57 0.15
CA PHE A 139 -0.49 13.60 -0.06
C PHE A 139 -0.98 12.47 -0.96
N LEU A 140 -0.24 12.21 -2.04
CA LEU A 140 -0.48 11.10 -2.96
C LEU A 140 0.43 9.93 -2.62
N ASP A 141 -0.16 8.81 -2.20
CA ASP A 141 0.59 7.61 -1.83
C ASP A 141 1.14 6.85 -3.04
N THR A 142 2.13 6.00 -2.81
CA THR A 142 2.81 5.17 -3.81
C THR A 142 2.33 3.73 -3.77
N LEU A 143 2.39 3.03 -4.92
CA LEU A 143 2.05 1.61 -5.07
C LEU A 143 3.18 0.92 -5.87
N PRO A 144 3.54 -0.35 -5.55
CA PRO A 144 2.99 -1.28 -4.54
C PRO A 144 3.54 -1.07 -3.13
N TYR A 145 4.59 -0.28 -2.95
CA TYR A 145 5.12 0.02 -1.63
C TYR A 145 4.57 1.36 -1.12
N GLY A 146 3.55 1.28 -0.25
CA GLY A 146 2.89 2.45 0.31
C GLY A 146 3.76 3.27 1.28
N SER A 147 3.23 4.42 1.65
CA SER A 147 3.82 5.29 2.67
C SER A 147 3.55 4.73 4.07
N HIS A 148 4.57 4.69 4.90
CA HIS A 148 4.45 4.30 6.31
C HIS A 148 4.70 5.54 7.19
N THR A 149 5.95 5.77 7.57
CA THR A 149 6.33 6.94 8.37
C THR A 149 5.93 8.25 7.70
N SER A 150 6.14 8.38 6.38
CA SER A 150 5.79 9.60 5.62
C SER A 150 4.28 9.90 5.65
N ALA A 151 3.43 8.85 5.59
CA ALA A 151 1.98 9.02 5.73
C ALA A 151 1.59 9.42 7.16
N SER A 152 2.21 8.77 8.15
CA SER A 152 2.01 9.13 9.56
C SER A 152 2.42 10.59 9.85
N ASP A 153 3.52 11.04 9.25
CA ASP A 153 3.99 12.44 9.36
C ASP A 153 3.00 13.41 8.71
N ALA A 154 2.53 13.09 7.50
CA ALA A 154 1.54 13.89 6.80
C ALA A 154 0.25 14.02 7.62
N LEU A 155 -0.30 12.89 8.09
CA LEU A 155 -1.53 12.86 8.89
C LEU A 155 -1.37 13.63 10.22
N TRP A 156 -0.22 13.49 10.91
CA TRP A 156 0.08 14.27 12.11
C TRP A 156 0.11 15.77 11.85
N MET A 157 0.68 16.16 10.70
CA MET A 157 0.78 17.58 10.31
C MET A 157 -0.48 18.13 9.65
N GLY A 158 -1.58 17.37 9.63
CA GLY A 158 -2.88 17.79 9.12
C GLY A 158 -3.01 17.73 7.60
N VAL A 159 -2.16 16.94 6.92
CA VAL A 159 -2.26 16.74 5.47
C VAL A 159 -2.99 15.42 5.18
N PRO A 160 -4.16 15.45 4.51
CA PRO A 160 -4.87 14.25 4.14
C PRO A 160 -4.05 13.41 3.16
N VAL A 161 -4.13 12.09 3.29
CA VAL A 161 -3.39 11.13 2.47
C VAL A 161 -4.37 10.30 1.66
N LEU A 162 -4.26 10.38 0.34
CA LEU A 162 -4.99 9.52 -0.59
C LEU A 162 -4.15 8.30 -0.89
N THR A 163 -4.70 7.10 -0.70
CA THR A 163 -3.97 5.85 -0.85
C THR A 163 -4.76 4.81 -1.64
N LEU A 164 -4.04 4.00 -2.38
CA LEU A 164 -4.56 2.81 -3.06
C LEU A 164 -3.90 1.59 -2.42
N PRO A 165 -4.64 0.81 -1.61
CA PRO A 165 -4.10 -0.40 -1.02
C PRO A 165 -3.92 -1.48 -2.10
N GLY A 166 -2.75 -2.11 -2.10
CA GLY A 166 -2.51 -3.32 -2.87
C GLY A 166 -2.78 -4.57 -2.02
N ARG A 167 -2.15 -5.67 -2.41
CA ARG A 167 -2.29 -6.96 -1.74
C ARG A 167 -1.27 -7.16 -0.62
N SER A 168 -0.03 -6.73 -0.85
CA SER A 168 1.06 -6.97 0.08
C SER A 168 0.89 -6.17 1.38
N PHE A 169 1.51 -6.66 2.45
CA PHE A 169 1.56 -5.96 3.74
C PHE A 169 1.96 -4.49 3.56
N ALA A 170 3.06 -4.26 2.83
CA ALA A 170 3.60 -2.93 2.61
C ALA A 170 2.68 -2.00 1.80
N ALA A 171 1.85 -2.56 0.92
CA ALA A 171 0.87 -1.81 0.14
C ALA A 171 -0.38 -1.43 0.94
N ARG A 172 -0.62 -2.07 2.10
CA ARG A 172 -1.85 -1.87 2.90
C ARG A 172 -1.64 -1.00 4.13
N VAL A 173 -0.40 -0.83 4.58
CA VAL A 173 -0.10 -0.05 5.80
C VAL A 173 -0.64 1.37 5.72
N CYS A 174 -0.45 2.08 4.60
CA CYS A 174 -0.95 3.44 4.45
C CYS A 174 -2.48 3.53 4.62
N GLY A 175 -3.22 2.58 4.03
CA GLY A 175 -4.68 2.51 4.19
C GLY A 175 -5.11 2.28 5.65
N SER A 176 -4.38 1.48 6.41
CA SER A 176 -4.59 1.33 7.84
C SER A 176 -4.42 2.66 8.59
N LEU A 177 -3.32 3.38 8.32
CA LEU A 177 -3.06 4.68 8.95
C LEU A 177 -4.14 5.71 8.65
N VAL A 178 -4.55 5.81 7.38
CA VAL A 178 -5.60 6.74 6.93
C VAL A 178 -6.94 6.44 7.62
N ARG A 179 -7.31 5.15 7.72
CA ARG A 179 -8.51 4.72 8.43
C ARG A 179 -8.44 5.04 9.93
N ALA A 180 -7.30 4.74 10.55
CA ALA A 180 -7.07 4.99 11.97
C ALA A 180 -7.01 6.49 12.31
N ALA A 181 -6.67 7.34 11.33
CA ALA A 181 -6.73 8.80 11.45
C ALA A 181 -8.16 9.37 11.26
N GLY A 182 -9.15 8.54 10.92
CA GLY A 182 -10.56 8.95 10.77
C GLY A 182 -10.94 9.43 9.35
N LEU A 183 -10.16 9.04 8.32
CA LEU A 183 -10.41 9.40 6.91
C LEU A 183 -10.58 8.17 6.00
N PRO A 184 -11.44 7.18 6.33
CA PRO A 184 -11.57 5.95 5.55
C PRO A 184 -11.98 6.19 4.09
N GLU A 185 -12.64 7.30 3.78
CA GLU A 185 -13.03 7.72 2.43
C GLU A 185 -11.84 8.06 1.52
N LEU A 186 -10.61 8.21 2.04
CA LEU A 186 -9.40 8.44 1.26
C LEU A 186 -8.66 7.14 0.93
N VAL A 187 -9.23 5.99 1.26
CA VAL A 187 -8.76 4.67 0.82
C VAL A 187 -9.50 4.30 -0.46
N CYS A 188 -8.77 4.26 -1.56
CA CYS A 188 -9.33 4.03 -2.90
C CYS A 188 -9.55 2.55 -3.19
N ALA A 189 -10.56 2.24 -3.99
CA ALA A 189 -10.90 0.88 -4.40
C ALA A 189 -10.06 0.35 -5.57
N GLY A 190 -9.47 1.26 -6.37
CA GLY A 190 -8.68 0.90 -7.54
C GLY A 190 -7.98 2.11 -8.16
N PRO A 191 -7.13 1.88 -9.20
CA PRO A 191 -6.37 2.95 -9.83
C PRO A 191 -7.23 4.09 -10.40
N ALA A 192 -8.34 3.75 -11.04
CA ALA A 192 -9.26 4.74 -11.59
C ALA A 192 -9.90 5.61 -10.49
N ASP A 193 -10.32 4.98 -9.37
CA ASP A 193 -10.88 5.68 -8.22
C ASP A 193 -9.84 6.62 -7.58
N TYR A 194 -8.57 6.17 -7.48
CA TYR A 194 -7.46 6.98 -6.98
C TYR A 194 -7.25 8.26 -7.79
N VAL A 195 -7.20 8.14 -9.12
CA VAL A 195 -7.05 9.30 -10.02
C VAL A 195 -8.28 10.21 -9.94
N THR A 196 -9.48 9.64 -10.01
CA THR A 196 -10.73 10.41 -9.97
C THR A 196 -10.84 11.21 -8.68
N ARG A 197 -10.63 10.60 -7.51
CA ARG A 197 -10.68 11.29 -6.21
C ARG A 197 -9.61 12.37 -6.07
N ALA A 198 -8.39 12.10 -6.56
CA ALA A 198 -7.32 13.10 -6.53
C ALA A 198 -7.70 14.34 -7.36
N VAL A 199 -8.29 14.12 -8.55
CA VAL A 199 -8.77 15.20 -9.43
C VAL A 199 -9.94 15.96 -8.79
N GLU A 200 -10.92 15.26 -8.26
CA GLU A 200 -12.07 15.88 -7.57
C GLU A 200 -11.63 16.74 -6.40
N LEU A 201 -10.78 16.20 -5.52
CA LEU A 201 -10.26 16.94 -4.37
C LEU A 201 -9.40 18.13 -4.79
N GLY A 202 -8.58 17.99 -5.84
CA GLY A 202 -7.77 19.09 -6.34
C GLY A 202 -8.57 20.23 -6.96
N ARG A 203 -9.79 19.95 -7.43
CA ARG A 203 -10.73 20.96 -7.93
C ARG A 203 -11.65 21.55 -6.86
N GLN A 204 -11.60 21.03 -5.64
CA GLN A 204 -12.45 21.42 -4.52
C GLN A 204 -11.61 21.80 -3.29
N PRO A 205 -10.97 22.99 -3.30
CA PRO A 205 -10.10 23.41 -2.21
C PRO A 205 -10.83 23.51 -0.85
N GLU A 206 -12.13 23.77 -0.85
CA GLU A 206 -12.96 23.77 0.35
C GLU A 206 -13.01 22.38 0.98
N ARG A 207 -13.13 21.34 0.15
CA ARG A 207 -13.14 19.95 0.61
C ARG A 207 -11.80 19.53 1.22
N LEU A 208 -10.69 19.95 0.61
CA LEU A 208 -9.35 19.74 1.17
C LEU A 208 -9.18 20.45 2.52
N THR A 209 -9.72 21.65 2.65
CA THR A 209 -9.71 22.39 3.92
C THR A 209 -10.49 21.65 5.00
N GLU A 210 -11.70 21.19 4.72
CA GLU A 210 -12.50 20.37 5.64
C GLU A 210 -11.75 19.10 6.11
N LEU A 211 -11.07 18.39 5.20
CA LEU A 211 -10.29 17.21 5.54
C LEU A 211 -9.11 17.54 6.44
N LYS A 212 -8.40 18.64 6.18
CA LYS A 212 -7.31 19.14 7.03
C LYS A 212 -7.81 19.51 8.43
N GLU A 213 -8.92 20.21 8.52
CA GLU A 213 -9.55 20.61 9.80
C GLU A 213 -9.97 19.38 10.60
N ARG A 214 -10.57 18.37 9.95
CA ARG A 214 -10.93 17.09 10.60
C ARG A 214 -9.70 16.38 11.17
N LEU A 215 -8.59 16.31 10.42
CA LEU A 215 -7.36 15.72 10.92
C LEU A 215 -6.82 16.45 12.13
N ILE A 216 -6.78 17.78 12.09
CA ILE A 216 -6.26 18.59 13.19
C ILE A 216 -7.14 18.44 14.43
N ALA A 217 -8.47 18.54 14.28
CA ALA A 217 -9.42 18.39 15.36
C ALA A 217 -9.44 16.98 15.96
N GLY A 218 -9.30 15.95 15.11
CA GLY A 218 -9.33 14.54 15.52
C GLY A 218 -7.99 14.00 16.03
N ARG A 219 -6.88 14.71 15.85
CA ARG A 219 -5.53 14.20 16.09
C ARG A 219 -5.32 13.62 17.49
N ASP A 220 -5.85 14.26 18.51
CA ASP A 220 -5.65 13.84 19.90
C ASP A 220 -6.58 12.71 20.34
N THR A 221 -7.62 12.44 19.57
CA THR A 221 -8.65 11.44 19.89
C THR A 221 -8.68 10.25 18.94
N CYS A 222 -8.07 10.37 17.75
CA CYS A 222 -8.07 9.28 16.77
C CYS A 222 -7.21 8.08 17.22
N LEU A 223 -7.56 6.92 16.69
CA LEU A 223 -6.90 5.67 17.02
C LEU A 223 -5.39 5.69 16.66
N LEU A 224 -5.05 6.33 15.53
CA LEU A 224 -3.67 6.36 15.01
C LEU A 224 -2.66 6.89 16.02
N PHE A 225 -3.04 7.89 16.81
CA PHE A 225 -2.14 8.57 17.77
C PHE A 225 -2.48 8.26 19.23
N ASN A 226 -3.32 7.25 19.49
CA ASN A 226 -3.65 6.82 20.84
C ASN A 226 -2.64 5.80 21.37
N THR A 227 -1.45 6.28 21.74
CA THR A 227 -0.36 5.44 22.26
C THR A 227 -0.75 4.62 23.50
N PRO A 228 -1.46 5.15 24.51
CA PRO A 228 -1.87 4.34 25.66
C PRO A 228 -2.77 3.15 25.27
N TRP A 229 -3.70 3.36 24.34
CA TRP A 229 -4.57 2.30 23.81
C TRP A 229 -3.78 1.22 23.07
N LEU A 230 -2.84 1.63 22.23
CA LEU A 230 -1.94 0.73 21.53
C LEU A 230 -1.12 -0.13 22.51
N VAL A 231 -0.51 0.50 23.52
CA VAL A 231 0.31 -0.20 24.54
C VAL A 231 -0.52 -1.23 25.28
N TYR A 232 -1.73 -0.88 25.69
CA TYR A 232 -2.64 -1.81 26.35
C TYR A 232 -2.88 -3.09 25.52
N HIS A 233 -3.21 -2.93 24.24
CA HIS A 233 -3.44 -4.07 23.35
C HIS A 233 -2.16 -4.86 23.03
N LEU A 234 -1.02 -4.17 22.87
CA LEU A 234 0.27 -4.82 22.65
C LEU A 234 0.68 -5.69 23.85
N GLU A 235 0.48 -5.18 25.07
CA GLU A 235 0.75 -5.96 26.29
C GLU A 235 -0.17 -7.18 26.38
N ASP A 236 -1.45 -7.04 26.00
CA ASP A 236 -2.39 -8.16 26.00
C ASP A 236 -1.97 -9.22 24.99
N LEU A 237 -1.59 -8.84 23.77
CA LEU A 237 -1.00 -9.76 22.79
C LEU A 237 0.26 -10.46 23.35
N CYS A 238 1.15 -9.72 24.00
CA CYS A 238 2.36 -10.30 24.59
C CYS A 238 2.03 -11.33 25.68
N ARG A 239 1.03 -11.05 26.54
CA ARG A 239 0.55 -12.02 27.55
C ARG A 239 0.00 -13.28 26.90
N GLY A 240 -0.79 -13.14 25.81
CA GLY A 240 -1.30 -14.27 25.05
C GLY A 240 -0.19 -15.13 24.42
N MET A 241 0.79 -14.49 23.77
CA MET A 241 1.94 -15.17 23.20
C MET A 241 2.77 -15.89 24.26
N TRP A 242 2.95 -15.28 25.43
CA TRP A 242 3.65 -15.89 26.56
C TRP A 242 2.88 -17.09 27.13
N ALA A 243 1.57 -17.02 27.22
CA ALA A 243 0.72 -18.13 27.64
C ALA A 243 0.78 -19.31 26.65
N ASP A 244 0.81 -19.04 25.34
CA ASP A 244 1.01 -20.06 24.32
C ASP A 244 2.39 -20.72 24.46
N PHE A 245 3.46 -19.92 24.62
CA PHE A 245 4.81 -20.43 24.84
C PHE A 245 4.88 -21.31 26.11
N SER A 246 4.41 -20.80 27.25
CA SER A 246 4.47 -21.49 28.54
C SER A 246 3.61 -22.77 28.54
N GLY A 247 2.51 -22.77 27.81
CA GLY A 247 1.61 -23.93 27.64
C GLY A 247 2.05 -24.91 26.56
N GLY A 248 3.22 -24.72 25.92
CA GLY A 248 3.69 -25.59 24.84
C GLY A 248 2.89 -25.52 23.54
N ARG A 249 2.10 -24.47 23.34
CA ARG A 249 1.23 -24.24 22.17
C ARG A 249 1.80 -23.20 21.19
N LEU A 250 3.11 -22.97 21.22
CA LEU A 250 3.73 -22.01 20.32
C LEU A 250 3.42 -22.36 18.85
N PRO A 251 2.88 -21.45 18.04
CA PRO A 251 2.59 -21.71 16.63
C PRO A 251 3.85 -22.11 15.86
N ILE A 252 3.71 -23.05 14.95
CA ILE A 252 4.80 -23.46 14.04
C ILE A 252 4.58 -22.74 12.71
N PRO A 253 5.57 -21.94 12.23
CA PRO A 253 5.46 -21.25 10.95
C PRO A 253 5.31 -22.24 9.77
N ASP A 254 4.36 -21.96 8.86
CA ASP A 254 4.22 -22.71 7.62
C ASP A 254 5.16 -22.13 6.55
N MET A 255 6.28 -22.81 6.32
CA MET A 255 7.34 -22.32 5.44
C MET A 255 7.01 -22.45 3.94
N ARG A 256 5.93 -23.14 3.54
CA ARG A 256 5.53 -23.28 2.13
C ARG A 256 5.17 -21.94 1.50
N ASN A 257 4.62 -21.02 2.30
CA ASN A 257 4.21 -19.69 1.85
C ASN A 257 5.35 -18.89 1.20
N ALA A 258 6.56 -18.98 1.72
CA ALA A 258 7.70 -18.25 1.18
C ALA A 258 8.10 -18.74 -0.23
N GLU A 259 8.03 -20.05 -0.47
CA GLU A 259 8.34 -20.65 -1.77
C GLU A 259 7.28 -20.29 -2.81
N ILE A 260 6.00 -20.43 -2.46
CA ILE A 260 4.89 -20.08 -3.36
C ILE A 260 4.95 -18.60 -3.75
N TYR A 261 5.18 -17.71 -2.78
CA TYR A 261 5.33 -16.29 -3.06
C TYR A 261 6.47 -16.02 -4.05
N ARG A 262 7.60 -16.70 -3.88
CA ARG A 262 8.74 -16.59 -4.79
C ARG A 262 8.42 -17.12 -6.19
N GLU A 263 7.76 -18.26 -6.30
CA GLU A 263 7.36 -18.85 -7.58
C GLU A 263 6.44 -17.92 -8.36
N ILE A 264 5.40 -17.40 -7.71
CA ILE A 264 4.48 -16.43 -8.31
C ILE A 264 5.26 -15.18 -8.77
N GLY A 265 6.18 -14.66 -7.95
CA GLY A 265 6.97 -13.48 -8.27
C GLY A 265 8.02 -13.67 -9.37
N LEU A 266 8.37 -14.92 -9.73
CA LEU A 266 9.21 -15.20 -10.88
C LEU A 266 8.43 -15.20 -12.22
N GLU A 267 7.14 -15.46 -12.16
CA GLU A 267 6.28 -15.60 -13.35
C GLU A 267 5.43 -14.35 -13.60
N GLN A 268 5.21 -13.56 -12.59
CA GLN A 268 4.29 -12.42 -12.63
C GLN A 268 5.01 -11.12 -12.26
N ASP A 269 4.62 -10.04 -12.91
CA ASP A 269 5.02 -8.69 -12.51
C ASP A 269 4.32 -8.30 -11.20
N PHE A 270 5.08 -7.93 -10.18
CA PHE A 270 4.54 -7.55 -8.88
C PHE A 270 3.61 -6.32 -8.94
N GLU A 271 3.85 -5.37 -9.84
CA GLU A 271 2.96 -4.22 -10.00
C GLU A 271 1.56 -4.67 -10.49
N THR A 272 1.54 -5.62 -11.42
CA THR A 272 0.28 -6.18 -11.95
C THR A 272 -0.42 -7.05 -10.91
N ILE A 273 0.32 -7.89 -10.17
CA ILE A 273 -0.23 -8.76 -9.12
C ILE A 273 -0.89 -7.97 -8.01
N GLU A 274 -0.32 -6.83 -7.58
CA GLU A 274 -0.93 -6.00 -6.54
C GLU A 274 -2.30 -5.44 -6.92
N LEU A 275 -2.59 -5.40 -8.23
CA LEU A 275 -3.86 -4.92 -8.76
C LEU A 275 -4.84 -6.03 -9.14
N LEU A 276 -4.44 -7.31 -9.05
CA LEU A 276 -5.38 -8.41 -9.23
C LEU A 276 -6.44 -8.38 -8.13
N ASP A 277 -7.65 -8.77 -8.51
CA ASP A 277 -8.70 -9.02 -7.52
C ASP A 277 -8.31 -10.16 -6.58
N ASP A 278 -8.75 -10.08 -5.32
CA ASP A 278 -8.35 -11.01 -4.27
C ASP A 278 -8.74 -12.45 -4.56
N ASN A 279 -9.87 -12.68 -5.25
CA ASN A 279 -10.31 -14.03 -5.60
C ASN A 279 -9.41 -14.65 -6.68
N ALA A 280 -9.03 -13.86 -7.69
CA ALA A 280 -8.14 -14.31 -8.76
C ALA A 280 -6.75 -14.67 -8.20
N TYR A 281 -6.20 -13.84 -7.32
CA TYR A 281 -4.92 -14.12 -6.68
C TYR A 281 -5.01 -15.33 -5.75
N ARG A 282 -6.08 -15.45 -4.99
CA ARG A 282 -6.29 -16.59 -4.09
C ARG A 282 -6.42 -17.90 -4.86
N ALA A 283 -7.08 -17.91 -6.01
CA ALA A 283 -7.12 -19.07 -6.89
C ALA A 283 -5.73 -19.45 -7.37
N LEU A 284 -4.96 -18.50 -7.89
CA LEU A 284 -3.57 -18.73 -8.32
C LEU A 284 -2.72 -19.29 -7.16
N TYR A 285 -2.83 -18.74 -5.97
CA TYR A 285 -2.09 -19.19 -4.80
C TYR A 285 -2.45 -20.61 -4.38
N ARG A 286 -3.74 -20.96 -4.37
CA ARG A 286 -4.23 -22.32 -4.06
C ARG A 286 -3.76 -23.35 -5.07
N ASP A 287 -3.77 -23.00 -6.36
CA ASP A 287 -3.28 -23.89 -7.41
C ASP A 287 -1.80 -24.21 -7.21
N ARG A 288 -0.98 -23.22 -6.84
CA ARG A 288 0.44 -23.41 -6.54
C ARG A 288 0.66 -24.27 -5.29
N ILE A 289 -0.12 -24.07 -4.22
CA ILE A 289 -0.09 -24.96 -3.04
C ILE A 289 -0.41 -26.41 -3.46
N ALA A 290 -1.47 -26.61 -4.22
CA ALA A 290 -1.90 -27.94 -4.65
C ALA A 290 -0.83 -28.62 -5.52
N ASP A 291 -0.17 -27.88 -6.39
CA ASP A 291 0.93 -28.38 -7.20
C ASP A 291 2.15 -28.76 -6.35
N GLN A 292 2.51 -27.94 -5.37
CA GLN A 292 3.59 -28.26 -4.44
C GLN A 292 3.27 -29.51 -3.59
N ASP A 293 2.05 -29.58 -3.03
CA ASP A 293 1.61 -30.72 -2.22
C ASP A 293 1.60 -32.03 -3.02
N ARG A 294 1.32 -31.95 -4.33
CA ARG A 294 1.35 -33.11 -5.23
C ARG A 294 2.77 -33.57 -5.54
N LEU A 295 3.71 -32.64 -5.75
CA LEU A 295 5.08 -32.94 -6.16
C LEU A 295 6.00 -33.16 -4.96
N TYR A 296 5.78 -32.41 -3.89
CA TYR A 296 6.59 -32.42 -2.68
C TYR A 296 5.66 -32.35 -1.45
N PRO A 297 5.07 -33.46 -1.02
CA PRO A 297 4.28 -33.49 0.20
C PRO A 297 5.18 -33.18 1.40
N VAL A 298 5.32 -31.89 1.72
CA VAL A 298 6.19 -31.42 2.81
C VAL A 298 5.40 -31.47 4.11
N PHE A 299 5.70 -32.45 4.93
CA PHE A 299 5.33 -32.39 6.34
C PHE A 299 6.15 -31.29 7.04
N PRO A 300 5.59 -30.56 8.02
CA PRO A 300 6.33 -29.62 8.83
C PRO A 300 7.66 -30.27 9.29
N ASP A 301 8.79 -29.67 8.92
CA ASP A 301 10.09 -30.29 9.20
C ASP A 301 10.39 -30.22 10.70
N ALA A 302 10.19 -31.33 11.39
CA ALA A 302 10.48 -31.46 12.81
C ALA A 302 11.96 -31.19 13.15
N ARG A 303 12.87 -31.22 12.16
CA ARG A 303 14.29 -30.89 12.35
C ARG A 303 14.51 -29.41 12.63
N MET A 304 13.60 -28.54 12.21
CA MET A 304 13.65 -27.10 12.50
C MET A 304 13.38 -26.79 13.99
N TRP A 305 12.87 -27.78 14.74
CA TRP A 305 12.48 -27.65 16.15
C TRP A 305 13.03 -28.82 16.97
N PRO A 306 14.37 -29.05 16.99
CA PRO A 306 14.93 -30.13 17.78
C PRO A 306 14.70 -29.85 19.26
N GLY A 307 13.92 -30.69 19.91
CA GLY A 307 13.77 -30.67 21.37
C GLY A 307 12.39 -30.56 21.95
N ARG A 308 11.31 -30.56 21.15
CA ARG A 308 10.00 -30.82 21.71
C ARG A 308 9.82 -32.33 21.87
N PRO A 309 9.68 -32.84 23.12
CA PRO A 309 9.10 -34.17 23.32
C PRO A 309 7.73 -34.14 22.63
N SER A 310 7.42 -35.19 21.89
CA SER A 310 6.08 -35.43 21.35
C SER A 310 5.11 -35.66 22.52
N ALA A 311 4.71 -34.56 23.18
CA ALA A 311 3.63 -34.58 24.18
C ALA A 311 2.25 -34.79 23.51
N LEU A 312 2.24 -34.91 22.19
CA LEU A 312 1.09 -35.36 21.42
C LEU A 312 1.44 -36.72 20.82
N GLY A 313 1.31 -37.76 21.67
CA GLY A 313 1.29 -39.18 21.27
C GLY A 313 0.03 -39.50 20.46
N GLY A 314 -0.03 -39.01 19.23
CA GLY A 314 -0.98 -39.35 18.20
C GLY A 314 -0.44 -38.93 16.85
N PRO A 315 -0.79 -39.63 15.75
CA PRO A 315 -0.47 -39.11 14.44
C PRO A 315 -1.05 -37.71 14.37
N PHE A 316 -0.20 -36.71 14.03
CA PHE A 316 -0.69 -35.40 13.66
C PHE A 316 -1.76 -35.59 12.61
N GLN A 317 -3.03 -35.54 13.01
CA GLN A 317 -4.07 -35.24 12.05
C GLN A 317 -3.69 -33.84 11.55
N CYS A 318 -3.14 -33.82 10.36
CA CYS A 318 -3.20 -32.66 9.50
C CYS A 318 -4.65 -32.24 9.56
N GLY A 319 -4.96 -31.20 10.37
CA GLY A 319 -6.26 -30.55 10.30
C GLY A 319 -6.36 -30.20 8.83
N SER A 320 -7.25 -30.88 8.13
CA SER A 320 -7.37 -30.83 6.69
C SER A 320 -7.56 -29.35 6.32
N PHE A 321 -6.53 -28.75 5.80
CA PHE A 321 -6.63 -27.49 5.04
C PHE A 321 -7.58 -27.65 3.83
N CYS A 322 -8.14 -28.85 3.67
CA CYS A 322 -9.11 -29.22 2.64
C CYS A 322 -10.57 -28.92 3.00
N ASP A 323 -10.89 -28.54 4.23
CA ASP A 323 -12.29 -28.27 4.63
C ASP A 323 -12.69 -26.79 4.52
N PHE A 324 -12.11 -26.06 3.58
CA PHE A 324 -12.59 -24.72 3.21
C PHE A 324 -13.86 -24.71 2.35
N ASP A 325 -14.38 -25.90 1.98
CA ASP A 325 -15.60 -26.02 1.18
C ASP A 325 -16.91 -25.90 2.00
N SER A 326 -16.85 -25.67 3.31
CA SER A 326 -18.07 -25.63 4.16
C SER A 326 -18.59 -24.25 4.54
N VAL A 327 -17.96 -23.16 4.08
CA VAL A 327 -18.59 -21.83 4.14
C VAL A 327 -19.19 -21.54 2.78
N GLY A 328 -20.38 -22.09 2.56
CA GLY A 328 -21.17 -21.82 1.36
C GLY A 328 -21.56 -20.36 1.32
N ASP A 329 -21.04 -19.65 0.33
CA ASP A 329 -21.59 -18.39 -0.12
C ASP A 329 -22.91 -18.67 -0.84
N PRO A 330 -24.07 -18.23 -0.34
CA PRO A 330 -25.36 -18.48 -0.99
C PRO A 330 -25.56 -17.75 -2.31
N ASP A 331 -24.67 -16.81 -2.72
CA ASP A 331 -24.85 -15.95 -3.90
C ASP A 331 -24.01 -16.35 -5.13
N ALA A 332 -23.24 -17.44 -5.06
CA ALA A 332 -22.35 -17.86 -6.17
C ALA A 332 -23.07 -18.51 -7.37
N LYS A 333 -24.39 -18.53 -7.42
CA LYS A 333 -25.16 -19.22 -8.49
C LYS A 333 -25.67 -18.34 -9.63
N GLN A 334 -25.29 -17.08 -9.73
CA GLN A 334 -25.83 -16.19 -10.78
C GLN A 334 -24.80 -15.35 -11.53
N LEU A 335 -23.66 -15.85 -11.93
CA LEU A 335 -22.88 -15.20 -13.00
C LEU A 335 -22.06 -16.25 -13.74
N GLY A 336 -22.66 -16.83 -14.78
CA GLY A 336 -21.96 -17.63 -15.78
C GLY A 336 -21.07 -16.73 -16.64
N VAL A 337 -19.80 -16.62 -16.29
CA VAL A 337 -18.79 -16.02 -17.17
C VAL A 337 -17.75 -17.09 -17.47
N SER A 338 -17.79 -17.59 -18.69
CA SER A 338 -16.75 -18.42 -19.27
C SER A 338 -15.55 -17.51 -19.62
N LEU A 339 -14.46 -17.64 -18.90
CA LEU A 339 -13.20 -16.98 -19.24
C LEU A 339 -12.46 -17.85 -20.25
N SER A 340 -12.44 -17.43 -21.52
CA SER A 340 -11.50 -17.94 -22.51
C SER A 340 -10.13 -17.28 -22.28
N ALA A 341 -9.08 -18.10 -22.18
CA ALA A 341 -7.70 -17.64 -22.09
C ALA A 341 -7.28 -17.02 -23.43
N ALA A 342 -7.23 -15.70 -23.51
CA ALA A 342 -6.40 -14.91 -24.43
C ALA A 342 -6.77 -13.41 -24.26
N ASP A 343 -6.06 -12.73 -23.37
CA ASP A 343 -5.57 -11.38 -23.62
C ASP A 343 -4.67 -10.94 -22.45
N SER A 344 -3.39 -10.80 -22.75
CA SER A 344 -2.41 -10.20 -21.84
C SER A 344 -2.60 -8.67 -21.81
N GLY A 345 -3.71 -8.23 -21.22
CA GLY A 345 -4.02 -6.82 -21.04
C GLY A 345 -3.39 -6.29 -19.76
N VAL A 346 -2.27 -5.59 -19.87
CA VAL A 346 -1.79 -4.70 -18.80
C VAL A 346 -2.92 -3.71 -18.47
N PRO A 347 -3.35 -3.56 -17.22
CA PRO A 347 -4.35 -2.56 -16.89
C PRO A 347 -3.76 -1.17 -17.12
N HIS A 348 -4.22 -0.51 -18.18
CA HIS A 348 -3.97 0.89 -18.39
C HIS A 348 -4.90 1.69 -17.46
N PHE A 349 -4.42 2.84 -16.97
CA PHE A 349 -5.32 3.84 -16.39
C PHE A 349 -6.23 4.42 -17.47
N GLY A 350 -7.07 3.58 -18.04
CA GLY A 350 -8.12 3.98 -18.97
C GLY A 350 -9.30 4.50 -18.19
N LEU A 351 -9.37 5.81 -18.03
CA LEU A 351 -10.61 6.47 -17.67
C LEU A 351 -11.35 6.78 -18.97
N ASP A 352 -12.52 6.20 -19.19
CA ASP A 352 -13.54 6.80 -20.03
C ASP A 352 -14.06 8.06 -19.33
N VAL A 353 -13.15 9.04 -19.14
CA VAL A 353 -13.52 10.37 -18.69
C VAL A 353 -13.95 11.15 -19.92
N VAL A 354 -15.16 11.67 -19.87
CA VAL A 354 -15.82 12.58 -20.78
C VAL A 354 -14.82 13.22 -21.76
N LYS A 355 -14.93 12.85 -23.04
CA LYS A 355 -14.11 13.38 -24.13
C LYS A 355 -14.18 14.90 -24.13
N ASP A 356 -13.07 15.53 -23.77
CA ASP A 356 -12.87 16.95 -24.06
C ASP A 356 -12.62 17.06 -25.58
N PRO A 357 -13.43 17.80 -26.34
CA PRO A 357 -13.37 17.81 -27.81
C PRO A 357 -12.17 18.58 -28.39
N ALA A 358 -11.19 18.99 -27.58
CA ALA A 358 -10.13 19.89 -28.01
C ALA A 358 -8.74 19.25 -28.23
N VAL A 359 -8.57 17.92 -28.17
CA VAL A 359 -7.26 17.29 -28.42
C VAL A 359 -7.35 16.31 -29.58
N PRO A 360 -6.65 16.56 -30.72
CA PRO A 360 -6.64 15.64 -31.85
C PRO A 360 -5.86 14.34 -31.51
N PRO A 361 -6.25 13.18 -32.06
CA PRO A 361 -5.56 11.92 -31.84
C PRO A 361 -4.13 11.97 -32.43
N ARG A 362 -3.16 11.52 -31.66
CA ARG A 362 -1.82 11.22 -32.17
C ARG A 362 -1.81 9.85 -32.81
N GLU A 363 -1.39 9.78 -34.05
CA GLU A 363 -1.15 8.54 -34.78
C GLU A 363 -0.03 7.72 -34.12
N ASP A 364 -0.34 6.45 -33.85
CA ASP A 364 0.61 5.39 -33.49
C ASP A 364 1.46 5.03 -34.71
N SER A 365 2.60 5.70 -34.87
CA SER A 365 3.64 5.23 -35.76
C SER A 365 4.98 5.68 -35.23
N LEU A 366 5.65 4.84 -34.43
CA LEU A 366 7.12 4.79 -34.24
C LEU A 366 7.50 3.79 -33.14
N LEU A 367 7.17 2.50 -33.32
CA LEU A 367 7.82 1.39 -32.61
C LEU A 367 8.07 0.23 -33.57
N GLN A 368 8.82 0.50 -34.63
CA GLN A 368 9.52 -0.54 -35.41
C GLN A 368 10.80 0.07 -35.97
N SER A 369 11.88 0.02 -35.20
CA SER A 369 13.25 0.05 -35.70
C SER A 369 14.21 0.28 -34.54
N ALA A 370 14.60 -0.77 -33.86
CA ALA A 370 15.89 -0.89 -33.14
C ALA A 370 16.07 -2.34 -32.66
N ALA A 371 16.17 -3.27 -33.59
CA ALA A 371 16.83 -4.54 -33.37
C ALA A 371 17.81 -4.68 -34.57
N LEU A 372 19.11 -4.52 -34.29
CA LEU A 372 20.30 -4.74 -35.09
C LEU A 372 21.23 -3.52 -35.11
N GLU A 373 22.05 -3.43 -34.05
CA GLU A 373 23.51 -3.27 -34.11
C GLU A 373 24.06 -3.37 -32.67
#